data_20a7ad053c499be616f38e90a894bd57
#
_entry.id   20a7ad053c499be616f38e90a894bd57
#
_cell.length_a   1.000
_cell.length_b   1.000
_cell.length_c   1.000
_cell.angle_alpha   90.00
_cell.angle_beta   90.00
_cell.angle_gamma   90.00
#
_symmetry.space_group_name_H-M   'P 1'
#
loop_
_entity.id
_entity.type
_entity.pdbx_description
1 polymer ?
#
loop_
_entity_poly.entity_id
_entity_poly.type
_entity_poly.pdbx_seq_one_letter_code
_entity_poly.pdbx_strand_id
1 'polypeptide(L)'
;MRKRLFKITAAVFLLCAAAVAQDLAAFEKHITVKKLDNGLTAIVYERPEAPVFSFFNHVDAGSVQDPTGQTGMAHMFEHMAFKGTDKIGTTDYAAEKVALERVEKDYAAYRYMRDANVDGASDQKFKELQKKWQDAIAEAQKYVVPNEYPRILESNGAEGLNAFTNERRSALWQVER
;
A
#
# COMPACT_ATOMS: atom_id res chain seq x y z
N MET A 1 -49.99 36.42 11.40
CA MET A 1 -49.29 35.14 11.31
C MET A 1 -48.10 35.14 10.35
N ARG A 2 -48.22 35.51 9.09
CA ARG A 2 -47.13 35.45 8.07
C ARG A 2 -45.82 36.17 8.49
N LYS A 3 -45.89 37.36 9.11
CA LYS A 3 -44.69 38.11 9.55
C LYS A 3 -43.96 37.46 10.74
N ARG A 4 -44.64 36.71 11.59
CA ARG A 4 -44.02 35.95 12.69
C ARG A 4 -43.34 34.69 12.17
N LEU A 5 -43.98 34.02 11.23
CA LEU A 5 -43.41 32.81 10.60
C LEU A 5 -42.14 33.14 9.82
N PHE A 6 -42.12 34.24 9.07
CA PHE A 6 -40.93 34.71 8.35
C PHE A 6 -39.75 35.03 9.27
N LYS A 7 -40.03 35.69 10.43
CA LYS A 7 -38.99 36.00 11.42
C LYS A 7 -38.40 34.72 12.06
N ILE A 8 -39.23 33.70 12.31
CA ILE A 8 -38.79 32.44 12.88
C ILE A 8 -37.95 31.67 11.85
N THR A 9 -38.38 31.64 10.59
CA THR A 9 -37.62 30.96 9.51
C THR A 9 -36.27 31.65 9.26
N ALA A 10 -36.23 32.99 9.27
CA ALA A 10 -34.98 33.73 9.13
C ALA A 10 -34.02 33.53 10.31
N ALA A 11 -34.53 33.45 11.54
CA ALA A 11 -33.75 33.20 12.74
C ALA A 11 -33.17 31.76 12.75
N VAL A 12 -33.96 30.78 12.33
CA VAL A 12 -33.49 29.39 12.19
C VAL A 12 -32.43 29.27 11.10
N PHE A 13 -32.58 29.97 9.99
CA PHE A 13 -31.59 29.97 8.89
C PHE A 13 -30.28 30.65 9.34
N LEU A 14 -30.34 31.71 10.11
CA LEU A 14 -29.15 32.36 10.70
C LEU A 14 -28.44 31.47 11.74
N LEU A 15 -29.18 30.75 12.58
CA LEU A 15 -28.61 29.79 13.53
C LEU A 15 -27.94 28.60 12.82
N CYS A 16 -28.54 28.07 11.75
CA CYS A 16 -27.93 26.98 10.95
C CYS A 16 -26.67 27.46 10.23
N ALA A 17 -26.61 28.69 9.73
CA ALA A 17 -25.42 29.24 9.09
C ALA A 17 -24.25 29.45 10.07
N ALA A 18 -24.51 29.74 11.33
CA ALA A 18 -23.49 29.89 12.36
C ALA A 18 -22.90 28.53 12.82
N ALA A 19 -23.63 27.42 12.66
CA ALA A 19 -23.20 26.09 13.08
C ALA A 19 -22.20 25.40 12.10
N VAL A 20 -21.96 25.96 10.91
CA VAL A 20 -21.13 25.33 9.86
C VAL A 20 -19.76 26.02 9.71
N ALA A 21 -19.50 27.10 10.43
CA ALA A 21 -18.18 27.72 10.44
C ALA A 21 -17.24 26.92 11.36
N GLN A 22 -16.70 25.80 10.86
CA GLN A 22 -15.46 25.28 11.45
C GLN A 22 -14.43 26.40 11.34
N ASP A 23 -13.84 26.78 12.45
CA ASP A 23 -12.79 27.79 12.47
C ASP A 23 -11.54 27.21 11.80
N LEU A 24 -11.45 27.38 10.48
CA LEU A 24 -10.34 26.90 9.65
C LEU A 24 -9.01 27.45 10.18
N ALA A 25 -9.00 28.69 10.65
CA ALA A 25 -7.80 29.31 11.21
C ALA A 25 -7.36 28.65 12.53
N ALA A 26 -8.30 28.17 13.35
CA ALA A 26 -7.97 27.38 14.53
C ALA A 26 -7.43 25.99 14.15
N PHE A 27 -8.04 25.35 13.15
CA PHE A 27 -7.58 24.05 12.64
C PHE A 27 -6.16 24.15 12.07
N GLU A 28 -5.86 25.15 11.26
CA GLU A 28 -4.55 25.36 10.64
C GLU A 28 -3.42 25.54 11.65
N LYS A 29 -3.69 26.08 12.83
CA LYS A 29 -2.68 26.28 13.90
C LYS A 29 -2.13 24.98 14.46
N HIS A 30 -2.86 23.87 14.33
CA HIS A 30 -2.44 22.54 14.78
C HIS A 30 -1.74 21.73 13.69
N ILE A 31 -1.57 22.30 12.48
CA ILE A 31 -0.92 21.63 11.36
C ILE A 31 0.54 22.06 11.26
N THR A 32 1.43 21.09 11.30
CA THR A 32 2.84 21.27 10.98
C THR A 32 3.14 20.57 9.65
N VAL A 33 3.72 21.31 8.69
CA VAL A 33 4.15 20.77 7.41
C VAL A 33 5.67 20.82 7.34
N LYS A 34 6.30 19.67 7.08
CA LYS A 34 7.75 19.55 6.92
C LYS A 34 8.09 18.77 5.67
N LYS A 35 8.89 19.36 4.80
CA LYS A 35 9.50 18.66 3.66
C LYS A 35 10.86 18.11 4.09
N LEU A 36 11.08 16.81 3.88
CA LEU A 36 12.32 16.11 4.18
C LEU A 36 13.30 16.21 2.98
N ASP A 37 14.58 15.94 3.22
CA ASP A 37 15.63 16.03 2.20
C ASP A 37 15.44 15.06 1.03
N ASN A 38 14.78 13.92 1.28
CA ASN A 38 14.40 12.94 0.26
C ASN A 38 13.15 13.33 -0.55
N GLY A 39 12.57 14.53 -0.30
CA GLY A 39 11.40 15.04 -0.99
C GLY A 39 10.05 14.66 -0.37
N LEU A 40 10.01 13.77 0.62
CA LEU A 40 8.78 13.43 1.35
C LEU A 40 8.24 14.66 2.09
N THR A 41 6.94 14.91 1.97
CA THR A 41 6.24 15.94 2.75
C THR A 41 5.47 15.27 3.89
N ALA A 42 5.87 15.55 5.13
CA ALA A 42 5.15 15.16 6.33
C ALA A 42 4.17 16.27 6.72
N ILE A 43 2.92 15.90 6.93
CA ILE A 43 1.85 16.79 7.44
C ILE A 43 1.39 16.18 8.75
N VAL A 44 1.57 16.91 9.85
CA VAL A 44 1.22 16.47 11.20
C VAL A 44 0.09 17.37 11.72
N TYR A 45 -1.00 16.76 12.13
CA TYR A 45 -2.09 17.42 12.84
C TYR A 45 -2.12 16.93 14.28
N GLU A 46 -1.80 17.81 15.22
CA GLU A 46 -1.75 17.49 16.64
C GLU A 46 -3.14 17.52 17.28
N ARG A 47 -3.47 16.41 17.98
CA ARG A 47 -4.73 16.24 18.72
C ARG A 47 -4.45 15.68 20.11
N PRO A 48 -4.33 16.54 21.15
CA PRO A 48 -3.95 16.11 22.48
C PRO A 48 -5.08 15.41 23.27
N GLU A 49 -6.27 15.29 22.69
CA GLU A 49 -7.44 14.75 23.37
C GLU A 49 -7.37 13.24 23.65
N ALA A 50 -6.57 12.51 22.86
CA ALA A 50 -6.41 11.08 23.03
C ALA A 50 -4.96 10.64 22.72
N PRO A 51 -4.42 9.68 23.48
CA PRO A 51 -3.08 9.14 23.26
C PRO A 51 -3.08 8.11 22.12
N VAL A 52 -3.57 8.51 20.95
CA VAL A 52 -3.62 7.68 19.75
C VAL A 52 -2.88 8.37 18.62
N PHE A 53 -2.31 7.57 17.76
CA PHE A 53 -1.61 7.99 16.55
C PHE A 53 -2.26 7.32 15.35
N SER A 54 -2.50 8.09 14.29
CA SER A 54 -2.89 7.52 12.99
C SER A 54 -2.05 8.14 11.89
N PHE A 55 -1.66 7.35 10.91
CA PHE A 55 -0.97 7.91 9.76
C PHE A 55 -1.58 7.43 8.45
N PHE A 56 -1.39 8.25 7.43
CA PHE A 56 -1.81 8.00 6.08
C PHE A 56 -0.65 8.32 5.14
N ASN A 57 -0.10 7.32 4.49
CA ASN A 57 0.96 7.50 3.51
C ASN A 57 0.32 7.60 2.12
N HIS A 58 0.49 8.74 1.46
CA HIS A 58 -0.05 9.03 0.14
C HIS A 58 1.06 9.07 -0.88
N VAL A 59 0.92 8.25 -1.93
CA VAL A 59 1.84 8.21 -3.07
C VAL A 59 1.08 8.69 -4.31
N ASP A 60 1.59 9.73 -4.96
CA ASP A 60 1.00 10.29 -6.19
C ASP A 60 1.40 9.44 -7.41
N ALA A 61 1.06 8.16 -7.33
CA ALA A 61 1.25 7.18 -8.39
C ALA A 61 0.12 6.15 -8.37
N GLY A 62 -0.47 5.88 -9.51
CA GLY A 62 -1.56 4.92 -9.68
C GLY A 62 -1.51 4.29 -11.08
N SER A 63 -2.57 3.61 -11.47
CA SER A 63 -2.57 2.81 -12.70
C SER A 63 -2.43 3.64 -14.00
N VAL A 64 -2.65 4.95 -13.95
CA VAL A 64 -2.41 5.84 -15.12
C VAL A 64 -0.91 5.96 -15.46
N GLN A 65 -0.02 5.71 -14.49
CA GLN A 65 1.43 5.69 -14.69
C GLN A 65 1.96 4.31 -15.10
N ASP A 66 1.11 3.28 -15.15
CA ASP A 66 1.53 1.96 -15.59
C ASP A 66 2.04 2.01 -17.04
N PRO A 67 3.18 1.38 -17.36
CA PRO A 67 3.66 1.29 -18.73
C PRO A 67 2.68 0.56 -19.63
N THR A 68 2.63 0.94 -20.90
CA THR A 68 1.80 0.26 -21.89
C THR A 68 2.10 -1.23 -21.94
N GLY A 69 1.07 -2.06 -21.80
CA GLY A 69 1.18 -3.52 -21.76
C GLY A 69 1.56 -4.11 -20.40
N GLN A 70 1.69 -3.28 -19.36
CA GLN A 70 2.01 -3.69 -17.99
C GLN A 70 1.00 -3.11 -16.98
N THR A 71 -0.27 -3.16 -17.32
CA THR A 71 -1.38 -2.72 -16.47
C THR A 71 -1.42 -3.48 -15.15
N GLY A 72 -1.67 -2.77 -14.03
CA GLY A 72 -1.72 -3.33 -12.69
C GLY A 72 -0.41 -3.26 -11.92
N MET A 73 0.63 -2.61 -12.49
CA MET A 73 1.93 -2.49 -11.83
C MET A 73 1.84 -1.67 -10.55
N ALA A 74 1.15 -0.53 -10.55
CA ALA A 74 0.94 0.29 -9.36
C ALA A 74 0.22 -0.51 -8.25
N HIS A 75 -0.80 -1.30 -8.59
CA HIS A 75 -1.51 -2.18 -7.66
C HIS A 75 -0.61 -3.31 -7.15
N MET A 76 0.26 -3.86 -7.99
CA MET A 76 1.25 -4.84 -7.56
C MET A 76 2.23 -4.25 -6.53
N PHE A 77 2.71 -3.03 -6.73
CA PHE A 77 3.56 -2.34 -5.76
C PHE A 77 2.86 -2.11 -4.42
N GLU A 78 1.58 -1.79 -4.41
CA GLU A 78 0.78 -1.71 -3.18
C GLU A 78 0.82 -3.04 -2.41
N HIS A 79 0.54 -4.17 -3.06
CA HIS A 79 0.64 -5.49 -2.43
C HIS A 79 2.05 -5.81 -1.93
N MET A 80 3.09 -5.37 -2.65
CA MET A 80 4.47 -5.58 -2.24
C MET A 80 4.84 -4.82 -0.97
N ALA A 81 4.20 -3.69 -0.68
CA ALA A 81 4.43 -2.92 0.55
C ALA A 81 4.18 -3.72 1.83
N PHE A 82 3.36 -4.78 1.77
CA PHE A 82 3.06 -5.67 2.89
C PHE A 82 3.97 -6.90 2.99
N LYS A 83 4.87 -7.11 2.02
CA LYS A 83 5.66 -8.36 1.95
C LYS A 83 6.89 -8.34 2.86
N GLY A 84 7.40 -7.16 3.16
CA GLY A 84 8.57 -7.03 4.02
C GLY A 84 9.76 -6.36 3.34
N THR A 85 10.93 -6.55 3.93
CA THR A 85 12.20 -5.96 3.51
C THR A 85 13.32 -7.01 3.61
N ASP A 86 14.57 -6.58 3.48
CA ASP A 86 15.75 -7.40 3.78
C ASP A 86 15.91 -7.77 5.28
N LYS A 87 15.04 -7.24 6.15
CA LYS A 87 15.06 -7.46 7.61
C LYS A 87 13.75 -7.96 8.19
N ILE A 88 12.66 -7.78 7.46
CA ILE A 88 11.30 -8.16 7.88
C ILE A 88 10.71 -9.06 6.80
N GLY A 89 10.10 -10.16 7.18
CA GLY A 89 9.49 -11.13 6.25
C GLY A 89 10.44 -12.23 5.80
N THR A 90 11.65 -12.27 6.34
CA THR A 90 12.67 -13.28 6.00
C THR A 90 13.41 -13.78 7.24
N THR A 91 13.76 -15.06 7.24
CA THR A 91 14.62 -15.67 8.27
C THR A 91 16.12 -15.49 7.99
N ASP A 92 16.48 -15.40 6.71
CA ASP A 92 17.85 -15.20 6.22
C ASP A 92 17.80 -14.60 4.81
N TYR A 93 17.88 -13.27 4.72
CA TYR A 93 17.80 -12.57 3.44
C TYR A 93 18.95 -12.91 2.49
N ALA A 94 20.16 -13.19 3.01
CA ALA A 94 21.30 -13.52 2.16
C ALA A 94 21.07 -14.85 1.41
N ALA A 95 20.57 -15.86 2.13
CA ALA A 95 20.21 -17.15 1.55
C ALA A 95 18.95 -17.05 0.65
N GLU A 96 17.94 -16.29 1.09
CA GLU A 96 16.73 -16.03 0.31
C GLU A 96 17.05 -15.38 -1.03
N LYS A 97 17.93 -14.37 -1.05
CA LYS A 97 18.34 -13.68 -2.27
C LYS A 97 18.93 -14.65 -3.31
N VAL A 98 19.79 -15.57 -2.88
CA VAL A 98 20.35 -16.61 -3.77
C VAL A 98 19.26 -17.54 -4.30
N ALA A 99 18.31 -17.90 -3.44
CA ALA A 99 17.16 -18.72 -3.87
C ALA A 99 16.27 -17.99 -4.87
N LEU A 100 16.00 -16.68 -4.65
CA LEU A 100 15.24 -15.85 -5.58
C LEU A 100 15.94 -15.67 -6.93
N GLU A 101 17.26 -15.50 -6.97
CA GLU A 101 18.04 -15.47 -8.22
C GLU A 101 17.88 -16.77 -9.01
N ARG A 102 17.79 -17.89 -8.32
CA ARG A 102 17.51 -19.19 -8.96
C ARG A 102 16.07 -19.25 -9.50
N VAL A 103 15.08 -18.74 -8.76
CA VAL A 103 13.69 -18.63 -9.23
C VAL A 103 13.63 -17.87 -10.55
N GLU A 104 14.27 -16.71 -10.63
CA GLU A 104 14.31 -15.87 -11.82
C GLU A 104 14.96 -16.61 -13.02
N LYS A 105 16.08 -17.28 -12.79
CA LYS A 105 16.79 -18.05 -13.82
C LYS A 105 15.93 -19.19 -14.37
N ASP A 106 15.33 -19.99 -13.48
CA ASP A 106 14.54 -21.15 -13.88
C ASP A 106 13.21 -20.72 -14.52
N TYR A 107 12.61 -19.59 -14.06
CA TYR A 107 11.46 -18.97 -14.71
C TYR A 107 11.78 -18.46 -16.11
N ALA A 108 12.91 -17.82 -16.31
CA ALA A 108 13.32 -17.32 -17.63
C ALA A 108 13.43 -18.47 -18.64
N ALA A 109 14.00 -19.62 -18.22
CA ALA A 109 14.09 -20.82 -19.07
C ALA A 109 12.70 -21.41 -19.38
N TYR A 110 11.83 -21.52 -18.37
CA TYR A 110 10.44 -21.96 -18.54
C TYR A 110 9.66 -21.04 -19.48
N ARG A 111 9.73 -19.71 -19.23
CA ARG A 111 9.04 -18.69 -20.02
C ARG A 111 9.49 -18.70 -21.48
N TYR A 112 10.78 -18.82 -21.74
CA TYR A 112 11.31 -18.91 -23.10
C TYR A 112 10.68 -20.08 -23.89
N MET A 113 10.60 -21.28 -23.28
CA MET A 113 9.95 -22.43 -23.89
C MET A 113 8.45 -22.21 -24.13
N ARG A 114 7.76 -21.59 -23.15
CA ARG A 114 6.32 -21.30 -23.22
C ARG A 114 5.99 -20.31 -24.33
N ASP A 115 6.74 -19.19 -24.39
CA ASP A 115 6.43 -18.06 -25.27
C ASP A 115 6.94 -18.32 -26.71
N ALA A 116 8.00 -19.11 -26.87
CA ALA A 116 8.53 -19.46 -28.17
C ALA A 116 7.61 -20.42 -28.95
N ASN A 117 6.58 -20.98 -28.31
CA ASN A 117 5.65 -21.95 -28.90
C ASN A 117 6.38 -22.94 -29.83
N VAL A 118 7.49 -23.54 -29.31
CA VAL A 118 8.39 -24.36 -30.07
C VAL A 118 7.65 -25.62 -30.45
N ASP A 119 7.10 -25.64 -31.67
CA ASP A 119 6.55 -26.83 -32.29
C ASP A 119 7.63 -27.91 -32.25
N GLY A 120 7.45 -28.92 -31.38
CA GLY A 120 8.42 -30.00 -31.17
C GLY A 120 9.22 -29.92 -29.87
N ALA A 121 9.04 -28.92 -28.99
CA ALA A 121 9.47 -29.06 -27.60
C ALA A 121 8.67 -30.23 -27.01
N SER A 122 9.34 -31.33 -26.66
CA SER A 122 8.64 -32.46 -26.06
C SER A 122 7.92 -31.98 -24.81
N ASP A 123 6.67 -32.38 -24.61
CA ASP A 123 5.91 -32.14 -23.35
C ASP A 123 6.75 -32.47 -22.11
N GLN A 124 7.67 -33.41 -22.25
CA GLN A 124 8.62 -33.79 -21.21
C GLN A 124 9.56 -32.65 -20.83
N LYS A 125 10.16 -31.95 -21.79
CA LYS A 125 11.09 -30.83 -21.50
C LYS A 125 10.41 -29.63 -20.88
N PHE A 126 9.20 -29.33 -21.33
CA PHE A 126 8.38 -28.28 -20.75
C PHE A 126 8.05 -28.59 -19.28
N LYS A 127 7.60 -29.82 -18.99
CA LYS A 127 7.31 -30.28 -17.62
C LYS A 127 8.55 -30.26 -16.72
N GLU A 128 9.72 -30.61 -17.25
CA GLU A 128 10.98 -30.53 -16.50
C GLU A 128 11.34 -29.10 -16.11
N LEU A 129 11.22 -28.14 -17.03
CA LEU A 129 11.49 -26.71 -16.75
C LEU A 129 10.48 -26.14 -15.78
N GLN A 130 9.20 -26.47 -15.96
CA GLN A 130 8.15 -26.05 -15.02
C GLN A 130 8.44 -26.60 -13.61
N LYS A 131 8.80 -27.87 -13.51
CA LYS A 131 9.15 -28.49 -12.22
C LYS A 131 10.35 -27.81 -11.58
N LYS A 132 11.43 -27.52 -12.32
CA LYS A 132 12.61 -26.83 -11.81
C LYS A 132 12.26 -25.46 -11.23
N TRP A 133 11.44 -24.70 -11.93
CA TRP A 133 10.96 -23.40 -11.44
C TRP A 133 10.12 -23.55 -10.18
N GLN A 134 9.19 -24.51 -10.12
CA GLN A 134 8.40 -24.79 -8.92
C GLN A 134 9.27 -25.21 -7.72
N ASP A 135 10.26 -26.07 -7.94
CA ASP A 135 11.21 -26.50 -6.91
C ASP A 135 12.05 -25.30 -6.41
N ALA A 136 12.44 -24.38 -7.29
CA ALA A 136 13.14 -23.14 -6.90
C ALA A 136 12.26 -22.21 -6.05
N ILE A 137 10.97 -22.06 -6.40
CA ILE A 137 9.99 -21.32 -5.58
C ILE A 137 9.87 -21.95 -4.19
N ALA A 138 9.71 -23.27 -4.12
CA ALA A 138 9.59 -23.98 -2.85
C ALA A 138 10.84 -23.83 -1.97
N GLU A 139 12.01 -23.73 -2.58
CA GLU A 139 13.26 -23.45 -1.86
C GLU A 139 13.28 -22.03 -1.30
N ALA A 140 12.94 -21.01 -2.11
CA ALA A 140 12.88 -19.62 -1.67
C ALA A 140 11.85 -19.42 -0.54
N GLN A 141 10.71 -20.09 -0.61
CA GLN A 141 9.66 -20.01 0.41
C GLN A 141 10.08 -20.46 1.81
N LYS A 142 11.15 -21.26 1.94
CA LYS A 142 11.66 -21.69 3.27
C LYS A 142 12.18 -20.53 4.12
N TYR A 143 12.58 -19.45 3.49
CA TYR A 143 13.09 -18.26 4.15
C TYR A 143 12.00 -17.25 4.49
N VAL A 144 10.81 -17.38 3.90
CA VAL A 144 9.72 -16.41 4.07
C VAL A 144 9.06 -16.56 5.44
N VAL A 145 8.96 -15.44 6.16
CA VAL A 145 8.12 -15.30 7.36
C VAL A 145 6.82 -14.60 6.96
N PRO A 146 5.73 -15.37 6.78
CA PRO A 146 4.49 -14.79 6.28
C PRO A 146 3.88 -13.81 7.29
N ASN A 147 3.36 -12.69 6.78
CA ASN A 147 2.64 -11.67 7.54
C ASN A 147 3.45 -11.06 8.70
N GLU A 148 4.78 -11.09 8.65
CA GLU A 148 5.61 -10.54 9.72
C GLU A 148 5.42 -9.02 9.85
N TYR A 149 5.39 -8.29 8.73
CA TYR A 149 5.20 -6.84 8.72
C TYR A 149 3.87 -6.41 9.39
N PRO A 150 2.70 -6.89 8.99
CA PRO A 150 1.44 -6.59 9.69
C PRO A 150 1.48 -6.99 11.16
N ARG A 151 2.03 -8.16 11.48
CA ARG A 151 2.10 -8.66 12.86
C ARG A 151 2.98 -7.78 13.76
N ILE A 152 4.08 -7.23 13.25
CA ILE A 152 4.90 -6.27 14.01
C ILE A 152 4.08 -5.02 14.34
N LEU A 153 3.35 -4.49 13.39
CA LEU A 153 2.49 -3.31 13.60
C LEU A 153 1.39 -3.62 14.61
N GLU A 154 0.65 -4.69 14.40
CA GLU A 154 -0.45 -5.14 15.30
C GLU A 154 0.03 -5.40 16.72
N SER A 155 1.23 -5.99 16.91
CA SER A 155 1.81 -6.22 18.25
C SER A 155 2.22 -4.92 18.96
N ASN A 156 2.36 -3.83 18.22
CA ASN A 156 2.58 -2.48 18.74
C ASN A 156 1.29 -1.64 18.84
N GLY A 157 0.13 -2.25 18.65
CA GLY A 157 -1.17 -1.62 18.84
C GLY A 157 -1.81 -1.08 17.56
N ALA A 158 -1.25 -1.38 16.40
CA ALA A 158 -1.84 -0.97 15.13
C ALA A 158 -3.19 -1.65 14.88
N GLU A 159 -4.18 -0.88 14.52
CA GLU A 159 -5.51 -1.34 14.10
C GLU A 159 -5.88 -0.74 12.74
N GLY A 160 -6.60 -1.49 11.91
CA GLY A 160 -7.13 -0.99 10.65
C GLY A 160 -6.10 -0.73 9.56
N LEU A 161 -4.95 -1.47 9.59
CA LEU A 161 -3.98 -1.43 8.50
C LEU A 161 -4.64 -1.80 7.19
N ASN A 162 -4.60 -0.91 6.20
CA ASN A 162 -5.18 -1.12 4.89
C ASN A 162 -4.46 -0.29 3.83
N ALA A 163 -4.71 -0.59 2.55
CA ALA A 163 -4.19 0.16 1.43
C ALA A 163 -5.17 0.15 0.26
N PHE A 164 -4.96 1.02 -0.70
CA PHE A 164 -5.65 0.99 -1.98
C PHE A 164 -4.81 1.61 -3.09
N THR A 165 -5.10 1.20 -4.32
CA THR A 165 -4.61 1.83 -5.55
C THR A 165 -5.79 2.17 -6.45
N ASN A 166 -5.79 3.37 -7.00
CA ASN A 166 -6.72 3.79 -8.06
C ASN A 166 -5.94 4.33 -9.27
N GLU A 167 -6.63 5.02 -10.20
CA GLU A 167 -5.99 5.51 -11.41
C GLU A 167 -4.82 6.46 -11.16
N ARG A 168 -4.86 7.26 -10.08
CA ARG A 168 -3.90 8.33 -9.84
C ARG A 168 -3.09 8.19 -8.56
N ARG A 169 -3.51 7.33 -7.62
CA ARG A 169 -2.97 7.30 -6.25
C ARG A 169 -2.86 5.89 -5.71
N SER A 170 -1.82 5.68 -4.92
CA SER A 170 -1.73 4.57 -3.98
C SER A 170 -1.63 5.11 -2.55
N ALA A 171 -2.25 4.46 -1.60
CA ALA A 171 -2.21 4.86 -0.21
C ALA A 171 -2.19 3.67 0.74
N LEU A 172 -1.50 3.86 1.85
CA LEU A 172 -1.42 2.94 2.98
C LEU A 172 -1.75 3.72 4.26
N TRP A 173 -2.61 3.18 5.13
CA TRP A 173 -2.94 3.79 6.41
C TRP A 173 -3.08 2.79 7.53
N GLN A 174 -2.89 3.27 8.76
CA GLN A 174 -3.15 2.53 9.99
C GLN A 174 -3.51 3.47 11.13
N VAL A 175 -4.11 2.93 12.18
CA VAL A 175 -4.39 3.59 13.44
C VAL A 175 -3.67 2.81 14.55
N GLU A 176 -2.89 3.50 15.39
CA GLU A 176 -2.25 2.96 16.59
C GLU A 176 -2.88 3.58 17.84
N ARG A 177 -3.02 2.78 18.89
CA ARG A 177 -3.53 3.21 20.21
C ARG A 177 -2.44 3.19 21.25
#